data_be1274c6310b55a08d03282fbeac0745
#
_entry.id   be1274c6310b55a08d03282fbeac0745
#
_cell.length_a   1.000
_cell.length_b   1.000
_cell.length_c   1.000
_cell.angle_alpha   90.00
_cell.angle_beta   90.00
_cell.angle_gamma   90.00
#
_symmetry.space_group_name_H-M   'P 1'
#
loop_
_entity.id
_entity.type
_entity.pdbx_description
1 polymer ?
#
loop_
_entity_poly.entity_id
_entity_poly.type
_entity_poly.pdbx_seq_one_letter_code
_entity_poly.pdbx_strand_id
1 'polypeptide(L)'
;LIKKLKDFTSFRAKGLSIIISSAFLCFGILIAANFSFNNTINFDLSIIYLGETAFTYFNRLRVFGVDIGSYALYAVSLVLIINIVIVMVFYKEFKIDGVDKNYAVSIEMKESTIDYLLLIMTSLSVSVSFQTAGIFMTSAFILGPAATALFYTKRLSTLAFISVFISSVACLAGFGIAWPNEVSISGTIVSFIGILFIVSVLFSPEEGILKKHFDNLTTQKRLEEYIIMDILNSEIIDCREKNINEEISSSLKWKLMKVSYIMNKLKAENKIETVQDKVQLTEEGKSILNKFLSAQHCFH
;
A
#
# COMPACT_ATOMS: atom_id res chain seq x y z
N LEU A 1 21.23 -4.24 18.79
CA LEU A 1 21.28 -2.88 19.35
C LEU A 1 19.88 -2.38 19.68
N ILE A 2 18.93 -2.42 18.73
CA ILE A 2 17.53 -1.96 18.90
C ILE A 2 16.83 -2.73 20.04
N LYS A 3 17.04 -4.06 20.16
CA LYS A 3 16.43 -4.89 21.19
C LYS A 3 16.92 -4.56 22.61
N LYS A 4 18.22 -4.22 22.78
CA LYS A 4 18.79 -3.78 24.05
C LYS A 4 18.39 -2.35 24.44
N LEU A 5 18.19 -1.46 23.49
CA LEU A 5 17.77 -0.07 23.74
C LEU A 5 16.28 0.06 24.04
N LYS A 6 15.45 -0.90 23.59
CA LYS A 6 14.02 -0.94 23.89
C LYS A 6 13.73 -1.07 25.40
N ASP A 7 14.62 -1.76 26.13
CA ASP A 7 14.49 -1.95 27.59
C ASP A 7 14.88 -0.69 28.39
N PHE A 8 15.59 0.25 27.74
CA PHE A 8 16.08 1.48 28.40
C PHE A 8 15.23 2.73 28.15
N THR A 9 14.34 2.71 27.16
CA THR A 9 13.60 3.91 26.75
C THR A 9 12.14 3.60 26.49
N SER A 10 11.25 4.42 27.02
CA SER A 10 9.80 4.38 26.85
C SER A 10 9.31 4.67 25.41
N PHE A 11 10.21 4.75 24.44
CA PHE A 11 9.88 5.02 23.03
C PHE A 11 9.39 3.77 22.31
N ARG A 12 8.32 3.91 21.51
CA ARG A 12 7.86 2.86 20.59
C ARG A 12 9.01 2.41 19.69
N ALA A 13 9.17 1.10 19.50
CA ALA A 13 10.26 0.48 18.74
C ALA A 13 10.50 1.13 17.35
N LYS A 14 9.43 1.62 16.70
CA LYS A 14 9.51 2.36 15.42
C LYS A 14 10.24 3.70 15.53
N GLY A 15 10.03 4.47 16.61
CA GLY A 15 10.72 5.74 16.83
C GLY A 15 12.21 5.55 17.09
N LEU A 16 12.56 4.50 17.84
CA LEU A 16 13.94 4.18 18.16
C LEU A 16 14.74 3.79 16.91
N SER A 17 14.15 3.04 15.97
CA SER A 17 14.82 2.68 14.72
C SER A 17 15.11 3.90 13.83
N ILE A 18 14.21 4.89 13.82
CA ILE A 18 14.43 6.14 13.06
C ILE A 18 15.60 6.94 13.64
N ILE A 19 15.67 7.07 14.97
CA ILE A 19 16.77 7.80 15.65
C ILE A 19 18.11 7.13 15.38
N ILE A 20 18.17 5.80 15.48
CA ILE A 20 19.39 5.04 15.24
C ILE A 20 19.83 5.16 13.78
N SER A 21 18.92 5.03 12.81
CA SER A 21 19.27 5.15 11.39
C SER A 21 19.75 6.56 11.03
N SER A 22 19.13 7.60 11.61
CA SER A 22 19.57 8.98 11.42
C SER A 22 20.96 9.23 12.01
N ALA A 23 21.24 8.67 13.19
CA ALA A 23 22.56 8.77 13.83
C ALA A 23 23.64 8.07 12.99
N PHE A 24 23.37 6.87 12.46
CA PHE A 24 24.31 6.19 11.56
C PHE A 24 24.53 6.95 10.25
N LEU A 25 23.49 7.58 9.69
CA LEU A 25 23.62 8.40 8.50
C LEU A 25 24.50 9.63 8.77
N CYS A 26 24.27 10.35 9.87
CA CYS A 26 25.12 11.48 10.27
C CYS A 26 26.57 11.04 10.49
N PHE A 27 26.78 9.90 11.15
CA PHE A 27 28.11 9.37 11.38
C PHE A 27 28.82 8.98 10.07
N GLY A 28 28.10 8.39 9.13
CA GLY A 28 28.59 8.08 7.78
C GLY A 28 29.03 9.33 7.01
N ILE A 29 28.23 10.41 7.08
CA ILE A 29 28.55 11.69 6.45
C ILE A 29 29.80 12.32 7.09
N LEU A 30 29.93 12.27 8.42
CA LEU A 30 31.10 12.80 9.12
C LEU A 30 32.40 12.06 8.73
N ILE A 31 32.34 10.73 8.59
CA ILE A 31 33.48 9.93 8.11
C ILE A 31 33.84 10.34 6.68
N ALA A 32 32.84 10.39 5.78
CA ALA A 32 33.03 10.75 4.38
C ALA A 32 33.65 12.15 4.25
N ALA A 33 33.14 13.13 5.02
CA ALA A 33 33.67 14.50 5.05
C ALA A 33 35.13 14.55 5.53
N ASN A 34 35.47 13.75 6.53
CA ASN A 34 36.84 13.70 7.08
C ASN A 34 37.83 13.08 6.08
N PHE A 35 37.42 12.05 5.34
CA PHE A 35 38.22 11.48 4.24
C PHE A 35 38.36 12.44 3.06
N SER A 36 37.34 13.24 2.75
CA SER A 36 37.40 14.26 1.69
C SER A 36 38.35 15.40 2.03
N PHE A 37 38.52 15.74 3.31
CA PHE A 37 39.38 16.84 3.75
C PHE A 37 40.90 16.50 3.65
N ASN A 38 41.23 15.22 3.78
CA ASN A 38 42.62 14.74 3.74
C ASN A 38 43.11 14.31 2.36
N ASN A 39 42.21 13.99 1.43
CA ASN A 39 42.55 13.60 0.06
C ASN A 39 41.82 14.54 -0.87
N THR A 40 42.50 14.97 -1.94
CA THR A 40 42.01 15.82 -3.03
C THR A 40 40.80 15.23 -3.85
N ILE A 41 40.01 14.40 -3.25
CA ILE A 41 38.79 13.84 -3.84
C ILE A 41 37.63 14.74 -3.39
N ASN A 42 37.19 15.62 -4.29
CA ASN A 42 35.94 16.39 -4.08
C ASN A 42 34.75 15.43 -4.08
N PHE A 43 34.38 14.95 -2.90
CA PHE A 43 33.12 14.26 -2.69
C PHE A 43 31.99 15.28 -2.73
N ASP A 44 31.41 15.43 -3.92
CA ASP A 44 30.23 16.26 -4.08
C ASP A 44 29.03 15.49 -3.53
N LEU A 45 28.69 15.78 -2.27
CA LEU A 45 27.56 15.18 -1.56
C LEU A 45 26.26 15.36 -2.33
N SER A 46 26.13 16.44 -3.11
CA SER A 46 24.95 16.71 -3.94
C SER A 46 24.75 15.65 -5.01
N ILE A 47 25.84 15.08 -5.57
CA ILE A 47 25.75 13.99 -6.57
C ILE A 47 25.21 12.70 -5.94
N ILE A 48 25.59 12.41 -4.69
CA ILE A 48 25.11 11.22 -3.97
C ILE A 48 23.64 11.38 -3.57
N TYR A 49 23.22 12.57 -3.14
CA TYR A 49 21.85 12.83 -2.72
C TYR A 49 20.89 12.96 -3.89
N LEU A 50 21.25 13.69 -4.90
CA LEU A 50 20.38 13.95 -6.08
C LEU A 50 20.56 12.88 -7.16
N GLY A 51 21.71 12.20 -7.20
CA GLY A 51 22.05 11.06 -8.06
C GLY A 51 21.43 11.12 -9.44
N GLU A 52 22.06 11.85 -10.35
CA GLU A 52 21.61 11.83 -11.72
C GLU A 52 22.20 10.62 -12.45
N THR A 53 21.35 9.72 -12.87
CA THR A 53 21.71 8.52 -13.66
C THR A 53 22.51 8.89 -14.92
N ALA A 54 22.34 10.14 -15.42
CA ALA A 54 23.12 10.66 -16.55
C ALA A 54 24.64 10.71 -16.27
N PHE A 55 25.06 10.98 -15.03
CA PHE A 55 26.51 11.04 -14.69
C PHE A 55 27.16 9.68 -14.57
N THR A 56 26.38 8.60 -14.43
CA THR A 56 26.89 7.22 -14.34
C THR A 56 27.61 6.79 -15.63
N TYR A 57 27.33 7.45 -16.74
CA TYR A 57 28.00 7.20 -18.01
C TYR A 57 29.48 7.64 -18.00
N PHE A 58 29.88 8.61 -17.21
CA PHE A 58 31.23 9.13 -17.13
C PHE A 58 32.19 8.21 -16.35
N ASN A 59 31.68 7.35 -15.49
CA ASN A 59 32.47 6.42 -14.69
C ASN A 59 32.68 5.10 -15.45
N ARG A 60 33.67 5.09 -16.36
CA ARG A 60 33.96 3.96 -17.23
C ARG A 60 35.01 3.02 -16.65
N LEU A 61 34.74 1.73 -16.73
CA LEU A 61 35.67 0.67 -16.39
C LEU A 61 36.65 0.44 -17.55
N ARG A 62 37.94 0.72 -17.29
CA ARG A 62 39.02 0.38 -18.23
C ARG A 62 39.76 -0.84 -17.70
N VAL A 63 39.65 -1.96 -18.39
CA VAL A 63 40.40 -3.20 -18.09
C VAL A 63 41.30 -3.50 -19.27
N PHE A 64 42.61 -3.61 -19.01
CA PHE A 64 43.66 -3.82 -20.04
C PHE A 64 43.64 -2.81 -21.19
N GLY A 65 43.25 -1.56 -20.94
CA GLY A 65 43.23 -0.50 -21.96
C GLY A 65 42.00 -0.50 -22.89
N VAL A 66 41.06 -1.41 -22.70
CA VAL A 66 39.79 -1.45 -23.42
C VAL A 66 38.68 -0.89 -22.53
N ASP A 67 37.87 0.05 -23.08
CA ASP A 67 36.68 0.58 -22.43
C ASP A 67 35.57 -0.48 -22.50
N ILE A 68 35.24 -1.11 -21.36
CA ILE A 68 34.23 -2.18 -21.27
C ILE A 68 32.83 -1.60 -20.97
N GLY A 69 32.70 -0.34 -20.60
CA GLY A 69 31.41 0.30 -20.30
C GLY A 69 31.35 0.91 -18.88
N SER A 70 30.13 1.26 -18.43
CA SER A 70 29.95 1.89 -17.12
C SER A 70 30.16 0.91 -15.97
N TYR A 71 30.97 1.28 -14.99
CA TYR A 71 31.17 0.53 -13.73
C TYR A 71 29.83 0.23 -13.03
N ALA A 72 28.93 1.20 -13.02
CA ALA A 72 27.62 1.08 -12.40
C ALA A 72 26.77 -0.07 -12.95
N LEU A 73 26.84 -0.30 -14.28
CA LEU A 73 26.09 -1.37 -14.93
C LEU A 73 26.56 -2.76 -14.45
N TYR A 74 27.87 -2.94 -14.31
CA TYR A 74 28.43 -4.21 -13.82
C TYR A 74 28.14 -4.43 -12.34
N ALA A 75 28.25 -3.37 -11.53
CA ALA A 75 27.97 -3.45 -10.09
C ALA A 75 26.50 -3.80 -9.81
N VAL A 76 25.55 -3.13 -10.49
CA VAL A 76 24.12 -3.41 -10.36
C VAL A 76 23.79 -4.81 -10.89
N SER A 77 24.35 -5.21 -12.04
CA SER A 77 24.12 -6.55 -12.62
C SER A 77 24.63 -7.67 -11.71
N LEU A 78 25.80 -7.49 -11.10
CA LEU A 78 26.36 -8.47 -10.17
C LEU A 78 25.43 -8.65 -8.95
N VAL A 79 25.02 -7.54 -8.32
CA VAL A 79 24.12 -7.58 -7.17
C VAL A 79 22.76 -8.18 -7.56
N LEU A 80 22.23 -7.86 -8.73
CA LEU A 80 21.01 -8.45 -9.25
C LEU A 80 21.11 -9.97 -9.37
N ILE A 81 22.20 -10.47 -9.95
CA ILE A 81 22.43 -11.91 -10.10
C ILE A 81 22.53 -12.60 -8.74
N ILE A 82 23.28 -12.01 -7.79
CA ILE A 82 23.39 -12.53 -6.43
C ILE A 82 22.01 -12.61 -5.78
N ASN A 83 21.23 -11.54 -5.85
CA ASN A 83 19.88 -11.50 -5.28
C ASN A 83 18.94 -12.53 -5.91
N ILE A 84 18.96 -12.69 -7.24
CA ILE A 84 18.16 -13.69 -7.94
C ILE A 84 18.52 -15.09 -7.44
N VAL A 85 19.81 -15.42 -7.35
CA VAL A 85 20.27 -16.73 -6.88
C VAL A 85 19.80 -16.97 -5.45
N ILE A 86 19.97 -16.02 -4.55
CA ILE A 86 19.53 -16.14 -3.15
C ILE A 86 17.99 -16.32 -3.07
N VAL A 87 17.23 -15.52 -3.81
CA VAL A 87 15.76 -15.66 -3.84
C VAL A 87 15.34 -17.01 -4.41
N MET A 88 16.00 -17.54 -5.44
CA MET A 88 15.67 -18.86 -5.99
C MET A 88 15.96 -19.99 -4.99
N VAL A 89 17.08 -19.92 -4.30
CA VAL A 89 17.48 -20.94 -3.31
C VAL A 89 16.56 -20.91 -2.09
N PHE A 90 16.27 -19.72 -1.56
CA PHE A 90 15.51 -19.54 -0.31
C PHE A 90 14.04 -19.15 -0.56
N TYR A 91 13.50 -19.40 -1.75
CA TYR A 91 12.14 -19.00 -2.11
C TYR A 91 11.06 -19.57 -1.18
N LYS A 92 11.23 -20.82 -0.77
CA LYS A 92 10.26 -21.49 0.12
C LYS A 92 10.26 -20.86 1.50
N GLU A 93 11.42 -20.57 2.03
CA GLU A 93 11.64 -19.97 3.34
C GLU A 93 11.07 -18.56 3.39
N PHE A 94 11.35 -17.75 2.38
CA PHE A 94 10.79 -16.39 2.25
C PHE A 94 9.26 -16.40 2.15
N LYS A 95 8.69 -17.38 1.45
CA LYS A 95 7.25 -17.51 1.33
C LYS A 95 6.59 -17.88 2.65
N ILE A 96 7.18 -18.78 3.44
CA ILE A 96 6.66 -19.21 4.74
C ILE A 96 6.74 -18.04 5.73
N ASP A 97 7.89 -17.40 5.85
CA ASP A 97 8.10 -16.27 6.77
C ASP A 97 7.17 -15.08 6.46
N GLY A 98 6.94 -14.79 5.17
CA GLY A 98 6.08 -13.69 4.74
C GLY A 98 4.57 -13.92 4.93
N VAL A 99 4.10 -15.17 5.05
CA VAL A 99 2.67 -15.49 5.16
C VAL A 99 2.26 -15.75 6.61
N ASP A 100 3.01 -16.56 7.34
CA ASP A 100 2.69 -16.92 8.73
C ASP A 100 3.95 -17.14 9.56
N LYS A 101 4.32 -16.12 10.34
CA LYS A 101 5.46 -16.19 11.27
C LYS A 101 5.29 -17.25 12.36
N ASN A 102 4.06 -17.49 12.83
CA ASN A 102 3.81 -18.48 13.87
C ASN A 102 4.03 -19.90 13.33
N TYR A 103 3.66 -20.14 12.09
CA TYR A 103 3.93 -21.41 11.41
C TYR A 103 5.44 -21.62 11.19
N ALA A 104 6.17 -20.57 10.80
CA ALA A 104 7.63 -20.64 10.65
C ALA A 104 8.33 -21.07 11.97
N VAL A 105 7.88 -20.52 13.10
CA VAL A 105 8.39 -20.90 14.43
C VAL A 105 8.05 -22.35 14.76
N SER A 106 6.87 -22.83 14.41
CA SER A 106 6.41 -24.21 14.69
C SER A 106 7.23 -25.31 13.99
N ILE A 107 7.86 -24.97 12.85
CA ILE A 107 8.74 -25.88 12.09
C ILE A 107 10.23 -25.69 12.40
N GLU A 108 10.54 -25.10 13.56
CA GLU A 108 11.92 -24.83 14.03
C GLU A 108 12.78 -24.03 13.04
N MET A 109 12.18 -23.27 12.14
CA MET A 109 12.91 -22.35 11.28
C MET A 109 13.57 -21.26 12.12
N LYS A 110 14.86 -21.06 11.92
CA LYS A 110 15.58 -19.97 12.56
C LYS A 110 15.17 -18.64 11.91
N GLU A 111 14.04 -18.08 12.35
CA GLU A 111 13.49 -16.78 11.92
C GLU A 111 14.58 -15.70 11.80
N SER A 112 15.49 -15.66 12.76
CA SER A 112 16.65 -14.76 12.79
C SER A 112 17.55 -14.89 11.55
N THR A 113 17.69 -16.08 10.94
CA THR A 113 18.57 -16.29 9.78
C THR A 113 17.96 -15.70 8.51
N ILE A 114 16.65 -15.83 8.32
CA ILE A 114 15.94 -15.28 7.17
C ILE A 114 15.89 -13.76 7.24
N ASP A 115 15.59 -13.21 8.43
CA ASP A 115 15.62 -11.75 8.65
C ASP A 115 17.00 -11.15 8.37
N TYR A 116 18.09 -11.82 8.81
CA TYR A 116 19.44 -11.36 8.50
C TYR A 116 19.78 -11.45 7.02
N LEU A 117 19.33 -12.52 6.34
CA LEU A 117 19.56 -12.70 4.91
C LEU A 117 18.87 -11.58 4.10
N LEU A 118 17.60 -11.31 4.41
CA LEU A 118 16.85 -10.20 3.81
C LEU A 118 17.53 -8.85 4.06
N LEU A 119 18.02 -8.63 5.27
CA LEU A 119 18.70 -7.39 5.64
C LEU A 119 20.01 -7.22 4.85
N ILE A 120 20.81 -8.28 4.68
CA ILE A 120 22.02 -8.26 3.88
C ILE A 120 21.71 -7.97 2.41
N MET A 121 20.73 -8.69 1.83
CA MET A 121 20.33 -8.50 0.43
C MET A 121 19.85 -7.07 0.16
N THR A 122 18.97 -6.55 1.03
CA THR A 122 18.46 -5.18 0.88
C THR A 122 19.55 -4.14 1.07
N SER A 123 20.42 -4.28 2.07
CA SER A 123 21.54 -3.36 2.31
C SER A 123 22.50 -3.29 1.14
N LEU A 124 22.84 -4.44 0.55
CA LEU A 124 23.73 -4.54 -0.59
C LEU A 124 23.09 -3.89 -1.84
N SER A 125 21.82 -4.16 -2.08
CA SER A 125 21.07 -3.55 -3.18
C SER A 125 20.95 -2.03 -3.04
N VAL A 126 20.63 -1.55 -1.84
CA VAL A 126 20.51 -0.12 -1.55
C VAL A 126 21.84 0.59 -1.71
N SER A 127 22.95 0.00 -1.22
CA SER A 127 24.29 0.59 -1.29
C SER A 127 24.75 0.83 -2.73
N VAL A 128 24.55 -0.18 -3.60
CA VAL A 128 24.92 -0.06 -5.02
C VAL A 128 23.97 0.87 -5.76
N SER A 129 22.67 0.85 -5.43
CA SER A 129 21.67 1.71 -6.06
C SER A 129 21.89 3.18 -5.69
N PHE A 130 22.31 3.50 -4.47
CA PHE A 130 22.62 4.88 -4.09
C PHE A 130 23.75 5.47 -4.92
N GLN A 131 24.78 4.67 -5.21
CA GLN A 131 25.92 5.11 -6.02
C GLN A 131 25.52 5.36 -7.48
N THR A 132 24.51 4.67 -7.99
CA THR A 132 24.13 4.70 -9.41
C THR A 132 22.94 5.60 -9.71
N ALA A 133 21.95 5.62 -8.84
CA ALA A 133 20.66 6.26 -9.07
C ALA A 133 20.34 7.37 -8.05
N GLY A 134 21.14 7.47 -6.98
CA GLY A 134 20.89 8.40 -5.89
C GLY A 134 19.83 7.93 -4.89
N ILE A 135 19.73 8.66 -3.78
CA ILE A 135 18.87 8.28 -2.64
C ILE A 135 17.39 8.35 -3.02
N PHE A 136 16.96 9.43 -3.70
CA PHE A 136 15.55 9.63 -4.02
C PHE A 136 15.00 8.56 -4.96
N MET A 137 15.71 8.28 -6.04
CA MET A 137 15.29 7.26 -7.00
C MET A 137 15.31 5.87 -6.37
N THR A 138 16.34 5.52 -5.60
CA THR A 138 16.43 4.23 -4.92
C THR A 138 15.31 4.03 -3.92
N SER A 139 15.01 5.04 -3.08
CA SER A 139 13.90 4.95 -2.12
C SER A 139 12.53 4.81 -2.81
N ALA A 140 12.33 5.53 -3.92
CA ALA A 140 11.12 5.41 -4.71
C ALA A 140 10.94 4.02 -5.33
N PHE A 141 12.02 3.38 -5.81
CA PHE A 141 11.97 2.02 -6.37
C PHE A 141 11.74 0.94 -5.32
N ILE A 142 12.27 1.10 -4.11
CA ILE A 142 12.07 0.12 -3.03
C ILE A 142 10.63 0.14 -2.53
N LEU A 143 10.05 1.32 -2.35
CA LEU A 143 8.74 1.47 -1.72
C LEU A 143 7.59 1.53 -2.74
N GLY A 144 7.74 2.32 -3.81
CA GLY A 144 6.66 2.68 -4.73
C GLY A 144 6.03 1.49 -5.46
N PRO A 145 6.81 0.72 -6.25
CA PRO A 145 6.27 -0.38 -7.03
C PRO A 145 5.70 -1.51 -6.16
N ALA A 146 6.35 -1.83 -5.03
CA ALA A 146 5.87 -2.85 -4.10
C ALA A 146 4.56 -2.41 -3.43
N ALA A 147 4.48 -1.18 -2.93
CA ALA A 147 3.28 -0.61 -2.36
C ALA A 147 2.13 -0.56 -3.39
N THR A 148 2.44 -0.20 -4.64
CA THR A 148 1.46 -0.19 -5.74
C THR A 148 0.93 -1.60 -6.03
N ALA A 149 1.81 -2.61 -6.07
CA ALA A 149 1.44 -3.99 -6.34
C ALA A 149 0.56 -4.61 -5.24
N LEU A 150 0.73 -4.20 -3.98
CA LEU A 150 -0.09 -4.66 -2.85
C LEU A 150 -1.58 -4.34 -3.00
N PHE A 151 -1.93 -3.28 -3.73
CA PHE A 151 -3.33 -2.95 -4.02
C PHE A 151 -4.00 -3.91 -5.01
N TYR A 152 -3.23 -4.70 -5.76
CA TYR A 152 -3.75 -5.61 -6.79
C TYR A 152 -3.70 -7.08 -6.37
N THR A 153 -2.79 -7.46 -5.46
CA THR A 153 -2.61 -8.87 -5.08
C THR A 153 -1.95 -9.03 -3.71
N LYS A 154 -2.36 -10.12 -3.03
CA LYS A 154 -1.74 -10.55 -1.76
C LYS A 154 -0.80 -11.76 -1.95
N ARG A 155 -0.68 -12.29 -3.17
CA ARG A 155 0.19 -13.44 -3.46
C ARG A 155 1.61 -12.95 -3.74
N LEU A 156 2.59 -13.41 -2.98
CA LEU A 156 3.98 -12.95 -3.04
C LEU A 156 4.60 -13.03 -4.46
N SER A 157 4.40 -14.13 -5.17
CA SER A 157 4.93 -14.30 -6.54
C SER A 157 4.33 -13.30 -7.53
N THR A 158 3.01 -13.13 -7.48
CA THR A 158 2.28 -12.19 -8.35
C THR A 158 2.65 -10.75 -7.99
N LEU A 159 2.81 -10.45 -6.69
CA LEU A 159 3.24 -9.14 -6.21
C LEU A 159 4.63 -8.78 -6.77
N ALA A 160 5.60 -9.71 -6.70
CA ALA A 160 6.93 -9.50 -7.25
C ALA A 160 6.88 -9.21 -8.75
N PHE A 161 6.09 -10.00 -9.51
CA PHE A 161 5.95 -9.81 -10.95
C PHE A 161 5.33 -8.45 -11.31
N ILE A 162 4.24 -8.06 -10.63
CA ILE A 162 3.58 -6.77 -10.84
C ILE A 162 4.52 -5.62 -10.46
N SER A 163 5.28 -5.73 -9.37
CA SER A 163 6.25 -4.70 -8.96
C SER A 163 7.33 -4.47 -10.00
N VAL A 164 7.88 -5.54 -10.58
CA VAL A 164 8.87 -5.46 -11.67
C VAL A 164 8.25 -4.82 -12.89
N PHE A 165 7.03 -5.19 -13.25
CA PHE A 165 6.32 -4.62 -14.40
C PHE A 165 6.09 -3.10 -14.21
N ILE A 166 5.59 -2.67 -13.04
CA ILE A 166 5.36 -1.26 -12.71
C ILE A 166 6.68 -0.48 -12.77
N SER A 167 7.77 -1.04 -12.21
CA SER A 167 9.10 -0.43 -12.26
C SER A 167 9.58 -0.23 -13.68
N SER A 168 9.41 -1.25 -14.53
CA SER A 168 9.82 -1.20 -15.94
C SER A 168 9.05 -0.14 -16.73
N VAL A 169 7.72 -0.07 -16.51
CA VAL A 169 6.87 0.95 -17.14
C VAL A 169 7.28 2.34 -16.69
N ALA A 170 7.51 2.55 -15.39
CA ALA A 170 7.92 3.84 -14.85
C ALA A 170 9.29 4.28 -15.39
N CYS A 171 10.26 3.35 -15.52
CA CYS A 171 11.56 3.64 -16.13
C CYS A 171 11.43 4.07 -17.59
N LEU A 172 10.70 3.30 -18.40
CA LEU A 172 10.55 3.58 -19.82
C LEU A 172 9.81 4.89 -20.07
N ALA A 173 8.71 5.11 -19.35
CA ALA A 173 7.93 6.34 -19.47
C ALA A 173 8.70 7.56 -18.96
N GLY A 174 9.34 7.45 -17.77
CA GLY A 174 10.12 8.54 -17.21
C GLY A 174 11.32 8.91 -18.06
N PHE A 175 12.06 7.94 -18.56
CA PHE A 175 13.19 8.17 -19.49
C PHE A 175 12.70 8.77 -20.81
N GLY A 176 11.63 8.22 -21.39
CA GLY A 176 11.08 8.69 -22.67
C GLY A 176 10.60 10.15 -22.64
N ILE A 177 10.16 10.64 -21.46
CA ILE A 177 9.79 12.03 -21.28
C ILE A 177 10.99 12.91 -20.92
N ALA A 178 11.90 12.39 -20.08
CA ALA A 178 13.06 13.15 -19.62
C ALA A 178 14.00 13.51 -20.77
N TRP A 179 14.28 12.55 -21.65
CA TRP A 179 15.26 12.68 -22.73
C TRP A 179 14.97 13.86 -23.70
N PRO A 180 13.77 13.97 -24.30
CA PRO A 180 13.48 15.05 -25.25
C PRO A 180 13.31 16.42 -24.59
N ASN A 181 12.99 16.46 -23.28
CA ASN A 181 12.75 17.72 -22.57
C ASN A 181 13.96 18.21 -21.77
N GLU A 182 15.09 17.52 -21.83
CA GLU A 182 16.34 17.87 -21.12
C GLU A 182 16.14 18.08 -19.59
N VAL A 183 15.20 17.31 -19.00
CA VAL A 183 14.95 17.35 -17.54
C VAL A 183 15.61 16.17 -16.84
N SER A 184 15.74 16.26 -15.50
CA SER A 184 16.34 15.21 -14.67
C SER A 184 15.64 13.86 -14.88
N ILE A 185 16.40 12.85 -15.32
CA ILE A 185 15.91 11.50 -15.58
C ILE A 185 15.42 10.85 -14.26
N SER A 186 16.19 10.97 -13.19
CA SER A 186 15.83 10.44 -11.88
C SER A 186 14.54 11.06 -11.33
N GLY A 187 14.40 12.39 -11.46
CA GLY A 187 13.21 13.10 -11.01
C GLY A 187 11.93 12.72 -11.76
N THR A 188 12.02 12.58 -13.09
CA THR A 188 10.86 12.14 -13.90
C THR A 188 10.44 10.72 -13.61
N ILE A 189 11.37 9.77 -13.46
CA ILE A 189 11.05 8.38 -13.10
C ILE A 189 10.36 8.33 -11.73
N VAL A 190 10.89 9.02 -10.71
CA VAL A 190 10.29 9.09 -9.37
C VAL A 190 8.87 9.66 -9.42
N SER A 191 8.66 10.71 -10.20
CA SER A 191 7.34 11.32 -10.40
C SER A 191 6.35 10.33 -11.03
N PHE A 192 6.78 9.54 -12.01
CA PHE A 192 5.97 8.48 -12.61
C PHE A 192 5.59 7.39 -11.62
N ILE A 193 6.53 6.92 -10.81
CA ILE A 193 6.25 5.96 -9.73
C ILE A 193 5.19 6.53 -8.78
N GLY A 194 5.33 7.80 -8.39
CA GLY A 194 4.36 8.49 -7.54
C GLY A 194 2.97 8.60 -8.17
N ILE A 195 2.88 8.94 -9.46
CA ILE A 195 1.61 9.01 -10.20
C ILE A 195 0.96 7.62 -10.26
N LEU A 196 1.71 6.58 -10.62
CA LEU A 196 1.19 5.21 -10.67
C LEU A 196 0.69 4.74 -9.31
N PHE A 197 1.39 5.09 -8.22
CA PHE A 197 0.95 4.81 -6.87
C PHE A 197 -0.38 5.50 -6.54
N ILE A 198 -0.50 6.82 -6.79
CA ILE A 198 -1.73 7.59 -6.55
C ILE A 198 -2.90 7.01 -7.35
N VAL A 199 -2.69 6.71 -8.63
CA VAL A 199 -3.71 6.10 -9.49
C VAL A 199 -4.15 4.74 -8.91
N SER A 200 -3.22 3.93 -8.45
CA SER A 200 -3.53 2.63 -7.85
C SER A 200 -4.31 2.75 -6.55
N VAL A 201 -3.96 3.68 -5.69
CA VAL A 201 -4.70 3.99 -4.44
C VAL A 201 -6.14 4.41 -4.73
N LEU A 202 -6.35 5.21 -5.77
CA LEU A 202 -7.69 5.69 -6.14
C LEU A 202 -8.54 4.60 -6.80
N PHE A 203 -7.97 3.84 -7.74
CA PHE A 203 -8.70 2.95 -8.65
C PHE A 203 -8.54 1.46 -8.34
N SER A 204 -7.87 1.07 -7.24
CA SER A 204 -7.70 -0.35 -6.90
C SER A 204 -9.04 -1.09 -6.79
N PRO A 205 -9.12 -2.33 -7.35
CA PRO A 205 -10.35 -3.12 -7.33
C PRO A 205 -10.70 -3.68 -5.94
N GLU A 206 -9.72 -3.89 -5.04
CA GLU A 206 -9.97 -4.48 -3.72
C GLU A 206 -9.96 -3.45 -2.58
N GLU A 207 -9.03 -2.50 -2.59
CA GLU A 207 -8.84 -1.55 -1.48
C GLU A 207 -8.89 -0.07 -1.92
N GLY A 208 -9.35 0.21 -3.13
CA GLY A 208 -9.42 1.57 -3.67
C GLY A 208 -10.30 2.50 -2.83
N ILE A 209 -9.80 3.70 -2.54
CA ILE A 209 -10.52 4.71 -1.74
C ILE A 209 -11.88 5.03 -2.37
N LEU A 210 -11.93 5.15 -3.69
CA LEU A 210 -13.17 5.43 -4.41
C LEU A 210 -14.19 4.30 -4.23
N LYS A 211 -13.77 3.04 -4.40
CA LYS A 211 -14.66 1.89 -4.20
C LYS A 211 -15.17 1.83 -2.77
N LYS A 212 -14.29 1.96 -1.79
CA LYS A 212 -14.67 1.95 -0.38
C LYS A 212 -15.64 3.07 -0.02
N HIS A 213 -15.48 4.24 -0.65
CA HIS A 213 -16.41 5.36 -0.46
C HIS A 213 -17.78 5.04 -1.08
N PHE A 214 -17.82 4.50 -2.31
CA PHE A 214 -19.08 4.09 -2.96
C PHE A 214 -19.75 2.92 -2.25
N ASP A 215 -18.98 1.91 -1.82
CA ASP A 215 -19.51 0.77 -1.07
C ASP A 215 -20.07 1.19 0.29
N ASN A 216 -19.40 2.10 1.00
CA ASN A 216 -19.92 2.66 2.26
C ASN A 216 -21.23 3.41 2.05
N LEU A 217 -21.34 4.25 1.01
CA LEU A 217 -22.57 4.96 0.70
C LEU A 217 -23.72 4.00 0.35
N THR A 218 -23.43 2.94 -0.39
CA THR A 218 -24.41 1.92 -0.76
C THR A 218 -24.82 1.09 0.45
N THR A 219 -23.87 0.71 1.29
CA THR A 219 -24.12 -0.04 2.53
C THR A 219 -24.93 0.78 3.53
N GLN A 220 -24.59 2.06 3.71
CA GLN A 220 -25.38 2.96 4.58
C GLN A 220 -26.83 3.07 4.09
N LYS A 221 -27.07 3.26 2.79
CA LYS A 221 -28.41 3.32 2.23
C LYS A 221 -29.18 2.03 2.45
N ARG A 222 -28.55 0.87 2.29
CA ARG A 222 -29.19 -0.42 2.58
C ARG A 222 -29.50 -0.59 4.06
N LEU A 223 -28.59 -0.22 4.96
CA LEU A 223 -28.84 -0.26 6.40
C LEU A 223 -30.03 0.61 6.79
N GLU A 224 -30.16 1.81 6.22
CA GLU A 224 -31.29 2.69 6.44
C GLU A 224 -32.63 2.07 5.99
N GLU A 225 -32.64 1.37 4.85
CA GLU A 225 -33.81 0.61 4.38
C GLU A 225 -34.15 -0.54 5.34
N TYR A 226 -33.15 -1.30 5.81
CA TYR A 226 -33.38 -2.40 6.76
C TYR A 226 -33.89 -1.90 8.11
N ILE A 227 -33.39 -0.78 8.64
CA ILE A 227 -33.88 -0.18 9.88
C ILE A 227 -35.36 0.19 9.75
N ILE A 228 -35.77 0.80 8.64
CA ILE A 228 -37.20 1.12 8.41
C ILE A 228 -38.03 -0.14 8.29
N MET A 229 -37.56 -1.16 7.58
CA MET A 229 -38.27 -2.43 7.48
C MET A 229 -38.40 -3.15 8.82
N ASP A 230 -37.39 -3.08 9.68
CA ASP A 230 -37.41 -3.67 11.02
C ASP A 230 -38.41 -2.96 11.93
N ILE A 231 -38.48 -1.64 11.88
CA ILE A 231 -39.47 -0.84 12.60
C ILE A 231 -40.90 -1.19 12.15
N LEU A 232 -41.10 -1.34 10.86
CA LEU A 232 -42.41 -1.72 10.31
C LEU A 232 -42.80 -3.16 10.69
N ASN A 233 -41.85 -4.05 10.87
CA ASN A 233 -42.08 -5.44 11.29
C ASN A 233 -42.30 -5.57 12.82
N SER A 234 -41.77 -4.68 13.60
CA SER A 234 -41.79 -4.78 15.07
C SER A 234 -43.09 -4.29 15.74
N GLU A 235 -44.04 -3.78 14.96
CA GLU A 235 -45.35 -3.20 15.44
C GLU A 235 -45.15 -2.12 16.57
N ILE A 236 -43.98 -1.59 16.72
CA ILE A 236 -43.67 -0.58 17.77
C ILE A 236 -44.35 0.76 17.47
N ILE A 237 -44.66 1.01 16.20
CA ILE A 237 -45.23 2.28 15.74
C ILE A 237 -46.60 2.00 15.12
N ASP A 238 -47.57 2.89 15.36
CA ASP A 238 -48.89 2.84 14.74
C ASP A 238 -48.75 3.14 13.22
N CYS A 239 -48.65 2.06 12.42
CA CYS A 239 -48.33 2.08 11.00
C CYS A 239 -49.47 2.63 10.10
N ARG A 240 -50.22 3.65 10.56
CA ARG A 240 -51.20 4.33 9.70
C ARG A 240 -50.51 5.18 8.63
N GLU A 241 -50.91 5.02 7.38
CA GLU A 241 -50.28 5.68 6.22
C GLU A 241 -50.15 7.20 6.36
N LYS A 242 -51.08 7.83 7.08
CA LYS A 242 -51.17 9.29 7.19
C LYS A 242 -50.08 9.94 8.08
N ASN A 243 -49.54 9.22 9.07
CA ASN A 243 -48.61 9.77 10.07
C ASN A 243 -47.28 9.01 10.14
N ILE A 244 -47.15 7.92 9.39
CA ILE A 244 -46.01 6.98 9.50
C ILE A 244 -44.64 7.64 9.27
N ASN A 245 -44.59 8.55 8.28
CA ASN A 245 -43.31 9.25 7.98
C ASN A 245 -42.88 10.18 9.10
N GLU A 246 -43.80 10.84 9.78
CA GLU A 246 -43.52 11.73 10.91
C GLU A 246 -43.11 10.92 12.14
N GLU A 247 -43.77 9.80 12.37
CA GLU A 247 -43.53 8.92 13.49
C GLU A 247 -42.16 8.20 13.40
N ILE A 248 -41.83 7.66 12.24
CA ILE A 248 -40.49 7.12 11.97
C ILE A 248 -39.42 8.21 12.02
N SER A 249 -39.71 9.41 11.51
CA SER A 249 -38.81 10.56 11.55
C SER A 249 -38.48 10.96 13.00
N SER A 250 -39.46 10.97 13.88
CA SER A 250 -39.30 11.30 15.28
C SER A 250 -38.55 10.22 16.06
N SER A 251 -38.87 8.94 15.81
CA SER A 251 -38.25 7.78 16.48
C SER A 251 -36.76 7.66 16.13
N LEU A 252 -36.40 7.83 14.86
CA LEU A 252 -35.01 7.73 14.38
C LEU A 252 -34.24 9.05 14.44
N LYS A 253 -34.90 10.17 14.79
CA LYS A 253 -34.35 11.54 14.69
C LYS A 253 -33.80 11.86 13.29
N TRP A 254 -34.44 11.32 12.25
CA TRP A 254 -34.07 11.56 10.86
C TRP A 254 -34.91 12.70 10.27
N LYS A 255 -34.41 13.32 9.19
CA LYS A 255 -35.18 14.32 8.45
C LYS A 255 -36.37 13.67 7.74
N LEU A 256 -37.54 14.27 7.83
CA LEU A 256 -38.77 13.76 7.22
C LEU A 256 -38.64 13.48 5.71
N MET A 257 -37.95 14.35 4.97
CA MET A 257 -37.66 14.15 3.54
C MET A 257 -36.89 12.85 3.26
N LYS A 258 -35.96 12.47 4.16
CA LYS A 258 -35.16 11.24 4.02
C LYS A 258 -36.03 10.01 4.24
N VAL A 259 -36.86 10.00 5.26
CA VAL A 259 -37.79 8.90 5.55
C VAL A 259 -38.76 8.73 4.41
N SER A 260 -39.40 9.81 3.95
CA SER A 260 -40.34 9.81 2.82
C SER A 260 -39.69 9.26 1.53
N TYR A 261 -38.44 9.65 1.27
CA TYR A 261 -37.72 9.12 0.11
C TYR A 261 -37.50 7.59 0.19
N ILE A 262 -37.09 7.08 1.35
CA ILE A 262 -36.84 5.64 1.55
C ILE A 262 -38.16 4.87 1.49
N MET A 263 -39.20 5.39 2.12
CA MET A 263 -40.56 4.77 2.06
C MET A 263 -41.07 4.68 0.64
N ASN A 264 -40.97 5.74 -0.15
CA ASN A 264 -41.37 5.72 -1.55
C ASN A 264 -40.55 4.73 -2.39
N LYS A 265 -39.26 4.61 -2.09
CA LYS A 265 -38.39 3.62 -2.73
C LYS A 265 -38.80 2.18 -2.38
N LEU A 266 -39.04 1.89 -1.11
CA LEU A 266 -39.48 0.56 -0.67
C LEU A 266 -40.84 0.18 -1.26
N LYS A 267 -41.75 1.17 -1.45
CA LYS A 267 -43.05 0.99 -2.11
C LYS A 267 -42.85 0.70 -3.61
N ALA A 268 -41.96 1.40 -4.28
CA ALA A 268 -41.61 1.17 -5.68
C ALA A 268 -40.94 -0.20 -5.93
N GLU A 269 -40.22 -0.72 -4.96
CA GLU A 269 -39.56 -2.03 -5.00
C GLU A 269 -40.48 -3.18 -4.53
N ASN A 270 -41.77 -2.92 -4.29
CA ASN A 270 -42.74 -3.88 -3.78
C ASN A 270 -42.36 -4.57 -2.45
N LYS A 271 -41.53 -3.95 -1.65
CA LYS A 271 -41.12 -4.48 -0.33
C LYS A 271 -42.10 -4.13 0.79
N ILE A 272 -42.91 -3.09 0.58
CA ILE A 272 -43.98 -2.66 1.48
C ILE A 272 -45.24 -2.45 0.71
N GLU A 273 -46.38 -2.75 1.34
CA GLU A 273 -47.73 -2.54 0.80
C GLU A 273 -48.63 -1.84 1.82
N THR A 274 -49.68 -1.17 1.33
CA THR A 274 -50.67 -0.53 2.15
C THR A 274 -51.93 -1.38 2.18
N VAL A 275 -52.27 -1.96 3.33
CA VAL A 275 -53.47 -2.79 3.52
C VAL A 275 -54.32 -2.17 4.60
N GLN A 276 -55.59 -1.83 4.30
CA GLN A 276 -56.52 -1.24 5.26
C GLN A 276 -55.99 0.00 6.02
N ASP A 277 -55.36 0.93 5.29
CA ASP A 277 -54.77 2.17 5.85
C ASP A 277 -53.55 1.96 6.74
N LYS A 278 -52.97 0.74 6.75
CA LYS A 278 -51.71 0.40 7.43
C LYS A 278 -50.63 -0.01 6.45
N VAL A 279 -49.43 0.45 6.67
CA VAL A 279 -48.27 0.05 5.86
C VAL A 279 -47.64 -1.21 6.49
N GLN A 280 -47.51 -2.26 5.72
CA GLN A 280 -46.96 -3.55 6.14
C GLN A 280 -45.87 -4.03 5.16
N LEU A 281 -44.99 -4.91 5.64
CA LEU A 281 -44.03 -5.58 4.79
C LEU A 281 -44.69 -6.67 3.96
N THR A 282 -44.34 -6.71 2.70
CA THR A 282 -44.71 -7.85 1.82
C THR A 282 -43.92 -9.10 2.25
N GLU A 283 -44.36 -10.27 1.79
CA GLU A 283 -43.67 -11.55 2.04
C GLU A 283 -42.21 -11.50 1.53
N GLU A 284 -41.99 -10.79 0.41
CA GLU A 284 -40.67 -10.54 -0.14
C GLU A 284 -39.84 -9.65 0.81
N GLY A 285 -40.39 -8.57 1.34
CA GLY A 285 -39.77 -7.69 2.33
C GLY A 285 -39.39 -8.43 3.61
N LYS A 286 -40.27 -9.27 4.15
CA LYS A 286 -40.00 -10.12 5.33
C LYS A 286 -38.88 -11.11 5.08
N SER A 287 -38.83 -11.76 3.92
CA SER A 287 -37.79 -12.71 3.55
C SER A 287 -36.41 -12.04 3.51
N ILE A 288 -36.33 -10.83 2.94
CA ILE A 288 -35.11 -10.04 2.84
C ILE A 288 -34.64 -9.60 4.23
N LEU A 289 -35.55 -9.12 5.08
CA LEU A 289 -35.24 -8.72 6.46
C LEU A 289 -34.74 -9.90 7.29
N ASN A 290 -35.39 -11.06 7.23
CA ASN A 290 -34.98 -12.24 7.96
C ASN A 290 -33.61 -12.76 7.50
N LYS A 291 -33.30 -12.70 6.21
CA LYS A 291 -31.97 -13.01 5.69
C LYS A 291 -30.90 -12.06 6.24
N PHE A 292 -31.21 -10.80 6.39
CA PHE A 292 -30.29 -9.82 6.94
C PHE A 292 -30.05 -10.06 8.44
N LEU A 293 -31.11 -10.29 9.23
CA LEU A 293 -31.00 -10.58 10.66
C LEU A 293 -30.26 -11.89 10.96
N SER A 294 -30.51 -12.94 10.16
CA SER A 294 -29.78 -14.21 10.31
C SER A 294 -28.29 -14.08 9.99
N ALA A 295 -27.93 -13.24 9.03
CA ALA A 295 -26.54 -12.96 8.73
C ALA A 295 -25.83 -12.20 9.88
N GLN A 296 -26.52 -11.32 10.59
CA GLN A 296 -25.97 -10.63 11.77
C GLN A 296 -25.71 -11.58 12.95
N HIS A 297 -26.55 -12.59 13.17
CA HIS A 297 -26.35 -13.59 14.25
C HIS A 297 -25.19 -14.55 13.99
N CYS A 298 -24.66 -14.65 12.77
CA CYS A 298 -23.46 -15.46 12.46
C CYS A 298 -22.14 -14.75 12.76
N PHE A 299 -22.14 -13.46 13.13
CA PHE A 299 -20.94 -12.68 13.44
C PHE A 299 -20.71 -12.42 14.94
N HIS A 300 -21.54 -13.02 15.79
CA HIS A 300 -21.35 -13.11 17.24
C HIS A 300 -21.05 -14.55 17.63
#